data_09edd02d19b0d44f0c1d4232947f2903
#
_entry.id   09edd02d19b0d44f0c1d4232947f2903
#
_cell.length_a   1.000
_cell.length_b   1.000
_cell.length_c   1.000
_cell.angle_alpha   90.00
_cell.angle_beta   90.00
_cell.angle_gamma   90.00
#
_symmetry.space_group_name_H-M   'P 1'
#
loop_
_entity.id
_entity.type
_entity.pdbx_description
1 polymer ?
#
loop_
_entity_poly.entity_id
_entity_poly.type
_entity_poly.pdbx_seq_one_letter_code
_entity_poly.pdbx_strand_id
1 'polypeptide(L)'
;MNVIEVKNLSKKYKELTAVDNISFNVKEGEILGLLGPNGSGKSTTINAILSLIKSEGSVKLFGKIMSPENYEVKSKIGVIFQEVAVFEELTVLENIDYFCGLYIDDKKERTKYVMDALELVHLEEFKNFYPKQLSGGLLRRLNIACGIAHKPKLIFLDEPTVAVDPQSRNNILESVKNLAKNGAAILYTTHYMEEAEMLCDKIIILDKGKIIAEGTSDELKSLTNIEEKITIESENIENKTIEKIKKLKNVEEVTYLNGTLLITYTKGKNNLVDLIEFLKANKIRYDKIFSERPTLNDVFLELTGKELRDWCLPIILNTL
;
A
#
# COMPACT_ATOMS: atom_id res chain seq x y z
N MET A 1 -1.67 19.14 12.95
CA MET A 1 -0.24 19.41 13.21
C MET A 1 0.60 18.41 12.43
N ASN A 2 1.80 18.78 11.90
CA ASN A 2 2.66 17.79 11.27
C ASN A 2 3.31 16.90 12.34
N VAL A 3 3.13 15.59 12.19
CA VAL A 3 3.76 14.58 13.07
C VAL A 3 5.11 14.16 12.49
N ILE A 4 5.19 14.02 11.15
CA ILE A 4 6.43 13.79 10.42
C ILE A 4 6.72 15.00 9.54
N GLU A 5 7.96 15.47 9.55
CA GLU A 5 8.50 16.44 8.57
C GLU A 5 9.83 15.89 8.06
N VAL A 6 9.90 15.57 6.78
CA VAL A 6 11.09 15.11 6.08
C VAL A 6 11.50 16.20 5.08
N LYS A 7 12.77 16.60 5.12
CA LYS A 7 13.33 17.62 4.20
C LYS A 7 14.65 17.14 3.61
N ASN A 8 14.69 17.07 2.29
CA ASN A 8 15.88 16.75 1.50
C ASN A 8 16.58 15.46 1.96
N LEU A 9 15.78 14.44 2.33
CA LEU A 9 16.30 13.17 2.83
C LEU A 9 17.00 12.44 1.69
N SER A 10 18.27 12.07 1.92
CA SER A 10 19.07 11.29 0.97
C SER A 10 19.83 10.17 1.67
N LYS A 11 19.93 9.02 1.01
CA LYS A 11 20.70 7.88 1.49
C LYS A 11 21.42 7.19 0.34
N LYS A 12 22.73 7.06 0.48
CA LYS A 12 23.59 6.32 -0.45
C LYS A 12 24.20 5.11 0.24
N TYR A 13 24.29 4.01 -0.49
CA TYR A 13 25.03 2.80 -0.14
C TYR A 13 26.08 2.57 -1.21
N LYS A 14 27.35 2.92 -0.95
CA LYS A 14 28.42 2.91 -1.96
C LYS A 14 27.97 3.68 -3.22
N GLU A 15 27.85 2.99 -4.35
CA GLU A 15 27.43 3.60 -5.63
C GLU A 15 25.91 3.70 -5.80
N LEU A 16 25.10 3.03 -4.95
CA LEU A 16 23.65 3.03 -5.05
C LEU A 16 23.03 4.18 -4.24
N THR A 17 22.32 5.08 -4.90
CA THR A 17 21.46 6.05 -4.24
C THR A 17 20.11 5.42 -4.00
N ALA A 18 19.85 5.00 -2.75
CA ALA A 18 18.61 4.32 -2.36
C ALA A 18 17.47 5.29 -2.05
N VAL A 19 17.81 6.53 -1.60
CA VAL A 19 16.85 7.64 -1.40
C VAL A 19 17.54 8.91 -1.89
N ASP A 20 16.88 9.67 -2.75
CA ASP A 20 17.45 10.82 -3.45
C ASP A 20 16.60 12.07 -3.25
N ASN A 21 17.00 12.88 -2.27
CA ASN A 21 16.48 14.23 -2.01
C ASN A 21 14.94 14.29 -1.86
N ILE A 22 14.33 13.39 -1.10
CA ILE A 22 12.89 13.37 -0.88
C ILE A 22 12.48 14.30 0.25
N SER A 23 11.30 14.92 0.10
CA SER A 23 10.72 15.81 1.12
C SER A 23 9.21 15.60 1.17
N PHE A 24 8.66 15.39 2.37
CA PHE A 24 7.23 15.23 2.57
C PHE A 24 6.86 15.44 4.05
N ASN A 25 5.57 15.46 4.34
CA ASN A 25 5.05 15.56 5.70
C ASN A 25 3.87 14.60 5.92
N VAL A 26 3.60 14.27 7.19
CA VAL A 26 2.42 13.50 7.62
C VAL A 26 1.77 14.24 8.76
N LYS A 27 0.45 14.38 8.71
CA LYS A 27 -0.35 15.03 9.75
C LYS A 27 -0.87 14.02 10.76
N GLU A 28 -1.34 14.51 11.90
CA GLU A 28 -2.04 13.72 12.90
C GLU A 28 -3.32 13.11 12.30
N GLY A 29 -3.56 11.81 12.55
CA GLY A 29 -4.70 11.07 12.02
C GLY A 29 -4.64 10.78 10.51
N GLU A 30 -3.55 11.15 9.81
CA GLU A 30 -3.36 10.92 8.38
C GLU A 30 -2.66 9.59 8.12
N ILE A 31 -3.12 8.87 7.11
CA ILE A 31 -2.44 7.70 6.55
C ILE A 31 -1.73 8.13 5.27
N LEU A 32 -0.40 8.26 5.33
CA LEU A 32 0.43 8.48 4.15
C LEU A 32 0.95 7.16 3.60
N GLY A 33 0.62 6.85 2.35
CA GLY A 33 1.15 5.70 1.62
C GLY A 33 2.47 6.01 0.92
N LEU A 34 3.50 5.19 1.12
CA LEU A 34 4.67 5.14 0.24
C LEU A 34 4.51 3.96 -0.70
N LEU A 35 4.11 4.23 -1.93
CA LEU A 35 3.85 3.24 -2.97
C LEU A 35 5.05 3.13 -3.91
N GLY A 36 5.41 1.93 -4.31
CA GLY A 36 6.47 1.72 -5.30
C GLY A 36 6.97 0.28 -5.35
N PRO A 37 7.71 -0.09 -6.40
CA PRO A 37 8.24 -1.44 -6.57
C PRO A 37 9.28 -1.79 -5.49
N ASN A 38 9.65 -3.08 -5.45
CA ASN A 38 10.74 -3.52 -4.60
C ASN A 38 12.04 -2.81 -5.01
N GLY A 39 12.80 -2.33 -4.03
CA GLY A 39 14.00 -1.53 -4.26
C GLY A 39 13.77 -0.05 -4.59
N SER A 40 12.53 0.47 -4.55
CA SER A 40 12.26 1.89 -4.77
C SER A 40 12.72 2.83 -3.65
N GLY A 41 13.09 2.27 -2.48
CA GLY A 41 13.60 3.03 -1.33
C GLY A 41 12.63 3.14 -0.14
N LYS A 42 11.48 2.46 -0.14
CA LYS A 42 10.45 2.54 0.93
C LYS A 42 11.00 2.22 2.32
N SER A 43 11.52 1.00 2.52
CA SER A 43 12.09 0.58 3.82
C SER A 43 13.32 1.40 4.21
N THR A 44 14.14 1.80 3.23
CA THR A 44 15.28 2.70 3.47
C THR A 44 14.81 4.06 3.99
N THR A 45 13.71 4.58 3.46
CA THR A 45 13.10 5.84 3.93
C THR A 45 12.63 5.71 5.38
N ILE A 46 11.91 4.63 5.73
CA ILE A 46 11.50 4.36 7.12
C ILE A 46 12.72 4.30 8.04
N ASN A 47 13.74 3.50 7.68
CA ASN A 47 14.95 3.34 8.50
C ASN A 47 15.71 4.66 8.70
N ALA A 48 15.74 5.52 7.67
CA ALA A 48 16.35 6.84 7.77
C ALA A 48 15.54 7.79 8.67
N ILE A 49 14.21 7.79 8.57
CA ILE A 49 13.31 8.58 9.42
C ILE A 49 13.47 8.17 10.89
N LEU A 50 13.55 6.87 11.16
CA LEU A 50 13.75 6.34 12.51
C LEU A 50 15.19 6.51 13.06
N SER A 51 16.09 7.09 12.25
CA SER A 51 17.54 7.22 12.57
C SER A 51 18.21 5.88 12.89
N LEU A 52 17.73 4.78 12.26
CA LEU A 52 18.36 3.46 12.33
C LEU A 52 19.59 3.37 11.40
N ILE A 53 19.62 4.22 10.39
CA ILE A 53 20.73 4.37 9.44
C ILE A 53 21.10 5.84 9.29
N LYS A 54 22.38 6.13 9.03
CA LYS A 54 22.83 7.49 8.70
C LYS A 54 22.28 7.92 7.36
N SER A 55 21.75 9.13 7.29
CA SER A 55 21.23 9.77 6.09
C SER A 55 21.57 11.26 6.09
N GLU A 56 21.45 11.89 4.92
CA GLU A 56 21.52 13.33 4.77
C GLU A 56 20.12 13.93 4.81
N GLY A 57 20.00 15.25 5.08
CA GLY A 57 18.73 15.94 5.19
C GLY A 57 18.30 16.16 6.64
N SER A 58 17.03 16.50 6.82
CA SER A 58 16.45 16.76 8.15
C SER A 58 15.15 16.00 8.34
N VAL A 59 15.04 15.34 9.50
CA VAL A 59 13.82 14.65 9.92
C VAL A 59 13.39 15.21 11.26
N LYS A 60 12.13 15.66 11.34
CA LYS A 60 11.49 16.03 12.60
C LYS A 60 10.28 15.13 12.85
N LEU A 61 10.19 14.61 14.06
CA LEU A 61 9.01 13.88 14.55
C LEU A 61 8.44 14.64 15.72
N PHE A 62 7.13 14.91 15.68
CA PHE A 62 6.45 15.73 16.71
C PHE A 62 7.15 17.09 16.95
N GLY A 63 7.65 17.72 15.86
CA GLY A 63 8.40 18.99 15.90
C GLY A 63 9.84 18.91 16.43
N LYS A 64 10.30 17.74 16.91
CA LYS A 64 11.66 17.53 17.44
C LYS A 64 12.55 16.87 16.38
N ILE A 65 13.80 17.29 16.29
CA ILE A 65 14.78 16.64 15.40
C ILE A 65 14.96 15.19 15.86
N MET A 66 14.87 14.26 14.92
CA MET A 66 15.06 12.85 15.21
C MET A 66 16.53 12.50 15.32
N SER A 67 16.89 11.77 16.38
CA SER A 67 18.23 11.22 16.62
C SER A 67 18.13 9.84 17.28
N PRO A 68 19.20 9.03 17.23
CA PRO A 68 19.22 7.72 17.90
C PRO A 68 18.92 7.80 19.41
N GLU A 69 19.24 8.90 20.06
CA GLU A 69 19.12 9.09 21.52
C GLU A 69 17.77 9.73 21.93
N ASN A 70 16.90 10.09 20.98
CA ASN A 70 15.65 10.76 21.31
C ASN A 70 14.57 9.78 21.79
N TYR A 71 14.73 9.24 23.00
CA TYR A 71 13.82 8.25 23.59
C TYR A 71 12.41 8.79 23.83
N GLU A 72 12.26 10.09 24.14
CA GLU A 72 10.94 10.71 24.32
C GLU A 72 10.09 10.66 23.04
N VAL A 73 10.73 10.82 21.87
CA VAL A 73 10.05 10.68 20.58
C VAL A 73 9.78 9.21 20.28
N LYS A 74 10.78 8.34 20.50
CA LYS A 74 10.68 6.90 20.24
C LYS A 74 9.56 6.22 21.03
N SER A 75 9.32 6.64 22.28
CA SER A 75 8.24 6.08 23.10
C SER A 75 6.83 6.34 22.56
N LYS A 76 6.68 7.26 21.59
CA LYS A 76 5.41 7.60 20.94
C LYS A 76 5.24 6.93 19.57
N ILE A 77 6.20 6.06 19.19
CA ILE A 77 6.27 5.44 17.86
C ILE A 77 6.05 3.94 17.98
N GLY A 78 5.16 3.40 17.12
CA GLY A 78 5.04 1.98 16.83
C GLY A 78 5.71 1.66 15.50
N VAL A 79 6.46 0.56 15.44
CA VAL A 79 7.12 0.13 14.21
C VAL A 79 6.80 -1.33 13.94
N ILE A 80 6.27 -1.60 12.77
CA ILE A 80 5.98 -2.94 12.28
C ILE A 80 6.78 -3.15 11.01
N PHE A 81 7.90 -3.86 11.12
CA PHE A 81 8.74 -4.21 9.99
C PHE A 81 8.14 -5.36 9.16
N GLN A 82 8.65 -5.53 7.94
CA GLN A 82 8.25 -6.60 7.04
C GLN A 82 8.51 -7.99 7.66
N GLU A 83 9.64 -8.16 8.36
CA GLU A 83 9.94 -9.37 9.12
C GLU A 83 9.14 -9.40 10.43
N VAL A 84 8.62 -10.57 10.77
CA VAL A 84 7.89 -10.77 12.02
C VAL A 84 8.89 -10.87 13.18
N ALA A 85 8.68 -10.04 14.19
CA ALA A 85 9.55 -9.94 15.36
C ALA A 85 8.76 -10.26 16.65
N VAL A 86 8.53 -11.57 16.90
CA VAL A 86 7.84 -12.08 18.08
C VAL A 86 8.68 -13.20 18.74
N PHE A 87 8.46 -13.45 20.02
CA PHE A 87 9.10 -14.54 20.75
C PHE A 87 8.30 -15.83 20.60
N GLU A 88 8.91 -16.86 20.03
CA GLU A 88 8.25 -18.15 19.77
C GLU A 88 7.92 -18.93 21.06
N GLU A 89 8.62 -18.63 22.15
CA GLU A 89 8.45 -19.25 23.47
C GLU A 89 7.35 -18.60 24.31
N LEU A 90 6.84 -17.45 23.89
CA LEU A 90 5.76 -16.74 24.55
C LEU A 90 4.44 -16.95 23.78
N THR A 91 3.33 -17.02 24.50
CA THR A 91 1.99 -17.02 23.91
C THR A 91 1.69 -15.68 23.23
N VAL A 92 0.60 -15.61 22.46
CA VAL A 92 0.11 -14.36 21.85
C VAL A 92 -0.05 -13.27 22.91
N LEU A 93 -0.72 -13.58 24.02
CA LEU A 93 -0.94 -12.64 25.11
C LEU A 93 0.38 -12.17 25.74
N GLU A 94 1.28 -13.09 26.02
CA GLU A 94 2.58 -12.79 26.63
C GLU A 94 3.48 -11.96 25.72
N ASN A 95 3.46 -12.23 24.40
CA ASN A 95 4.16 -11.39 23.43
C ASN A 95 3.68 -9.95 23.50
N ILE A 96 2.36 -9.72 23.42
CA ILE A 96 1.79 -8.37 23.45
C ILE A 96 2.06 -7.70 24.79
N ASP A 97 1.93 -8.41 25.92
CA ASP A 97 2.24 -7.89 27.26
C ASP A 97 3.72 -7.50 27.40
N TYR A 98 4.63 -8.32 26.87
CA TYR A 98 6.06 -8.05 26.87
C TYR A 98 6.38 -6.73 26.14
N PHE A 99 5.94 -6.60 24.89
CA PHE A 99 6.21 -5.39 24.09
C PHE A 99 5.51 -4.15 24.67
N CYS A 100 4.30 -4.27 25.20
CA CYS A 100 3.61 -3.19 25.88
C CYS A 100 4.34 -2.77 27.16
N GLY A 101 4.90 -3.74 27.90
CA GLY A 101 5.63 -3.54 29.14
C GLY A 101 6.95 -2.78 28.98
N LEU A 102 7.50 -2.67 27.76
CA LEU A 102 8.66 -1.81 27.47
C LEU A 102 8.32 -0.31 27.57
N TYR A 103 7.04 0.05 27.58
CA TYR A 103 6.56 1.44 27.55
C TYR A 103 5.61 1.78 28.70
N ILE A 104 4.87 0.80 29.21
CA ILE A 104 3.82 0.99 30.23
C ILE A 104 4.15 0.19 31.47
N ASP A 105 4.57 0.88 32.52
CA ASP A 105 4.97 0.27 33.81
C ASP A 105 3.75 -0.16 34.65
N ASP A 106 2.67 0.63 34.64
CA ASP A 106 1.46 0.30 35.42
C ASP A 106 0.78 -0.96 34.88
N LYS A 107 0.77 -2.01 35.70
CA LYS A 107 0.25 -3.33 35.33
C LYS A 107 -1.24 -3.28 34.94
N LYS A 108 -2.04 -2.47 35.58
CA LYS A 108 -3.49 -2.40 35.33
C LYS A 108 -3.76 -1.72 33.98
N GLU A 109 -3.06 -0.61 33.72
CA GLU A 109 -3.15 0.09 32.44
C GLU A 109 -2.62 -0.81 31.30
N ARG A 110 -1.47 -1.46 31.50
CA ARG A 110 -0.88 -2.39 30.53
C ARG A 110 -1.83 -3.53 30.18
N THR A 111 -2.45 -4.18 31.18
CA THR A 111 -3.42 -5.25 30.92
C THR A 111 -4.58 -4.75 30.05
N LYS A 112 -5.09 -3.54 30.29
CA LYS A 112 -6.13 -2.94 29.45
C LYS A 112 -5.64 -2.74 28.02
N TYR A 113 -4.45 -2.18 27.83
CA TYR A 113 -3.89 -1.91 26.50
C TYR A 113 -3.62 -3.20 25.71
N VAL A 114 -3.17 -4.24 26.38
CA VAL A 114 -2.96 -5.57 25.79
C VAL A 114 -4.29 -6.15 25.28
N MET A 115 -5.36 -6.04 26.07
CA MET A 115 -6.68 -6.53 25.64
C MET A 115 -7.24 -5.70 24.49
N ASP A 116 -7.09 -4.37 24.54
CA ASP A 116 -7.49 -3.48 23.44
C ASP A 116 -6.74 -3.82 22.14
N ALA A 117 -5.45 -4.16 22.23
CA ALA A 117 -4.64 -4.54 21.07
C ALA A 117 -5.06 -5.91 20.49
N LEU A 118 -5.37 -6.89 21.36
CA LEU A 118 -5.90 -8.19 20.94
C LEU A 118 -7.22 -8.05 20.18
N GLU A 119 -8.14 -7.25 20.72
CA GLU A 119 -9.44 -6.98 20.10
C GLU A 119 -9.27 -6.30 18.74
N LEU A 120 -8.43 -5.27 18.65
CA LEU A 120 -8.20 -4.50 17.42
C LEU A 120 -7.72 -5.37 16.25
N VAL A 121 -6.91 -6.40 16.54
CA VAL A 121 -6.38 -7.31 15.51
C VAL A 121 -7.13 -8.64 15.44
N HIS A 122 -8.23 -8.81 16.18
CA HIS A 122 -9.05 -10.02 16.24
C HIS A 122 -8.26 -11.29 16.59
N LEU A 123 -7.53 -11.25 17.70
CA LEU A 123 -6.72 -12.37 18.21
C LEU A 123 -7.19 -12.91 19.59
N GLU A 124 -8.36 -12.50 20.08
CA GLU A 124 -8.86 -12.85 21.42
C GLU A 124 -8.94 -14.36 21.65
N GLU A 125 -9.41 -15.09 20.64
CA GLU A 125 -9.53 -16.56 20.71
C GLU A 125 -8.17 -17.27 20.67
N PHE A 126 -7.14 -16.60 20.14
CA PHE A 126 -5.79 -17.13 19.98
C PHE A 126 -4.83 -16.71 21.09
N LYS A 127 -5.28 -15.97 22.10
CA LYS A 127 -4.42 -15.36 23.13
C LYS A 127 -3.48 -16.31 23.86
N ASN A 128 -3.89 -17.59 24.01
CA ASN A 128 -3.13 -18.62 24.68
C ASN A 128 -2.31 -19.50 23.72
N PHE A 129 -2.35 -19.23 22.41
CA PHE A 129 -1.60 -19.97 21.40
C PHE A 129 -0.17 -19.44 21.32
N TYR A 130 0.75 -20.33 20.96
CA TYR A 130 2.14 -19.96 20.65
C TYR A 130 2.24 -19.54 19.16
N PRO A 131 3.20 -18.67 18.79
CA PRO A 131 3.38 -18.20 17.39
C PRO A 131 3.45 -19.34 16.36
N LYS A 132 4.12 -20.45 16.69
CA LYS A 132 4.22 -21.67 15.84
C LYS A 132 2.89 -22.35 15.52
N GLN A 133 1.82 -22.05 16.25
CA GLN A 133 0.48 -22.59 16.07
C GLN A 133 -0.40 -21.69 15.20
N LEU A 134 0.10 -20.51 14.85
CA LEU A 134 -0.63 -19.50 14.08
C LEU A 134 -0.38 -19.67 12.57
N SER A 135 -1.40 -19.35 11.77
CA SER A 135 -1.22 -19.14 10.34
C SER A 135 -0.35 -17.87 10.10
N GLY A 136 0.22 -17.72 8.90
CA GLY A 136 1.01 -16.54 8.54
C GLY A 136 0.24 -15.22 8.75
N GLY A 137 -1.06 -15.20 8.42
CA GLY A 137 -1.91 -14.03 8.63
C GLY A 137 -2.17 -13.72 10.11
N LEU A 138 -2.39 -14.76 10.95
CA LEU A 138 -2.52 -14.61 12.40
C LEU A 138 -1.21 -14.12 13.02
N LEU A 139 -0.09 -14.68 12.59
CA LEU A 139 1.24 -14.28 13.06
C LEU A 139 1.54 -12.82 12.69
N ARG A 140 1.16 -12.39 11.50
CA ARG A 140 1.29 -11.00 11.08
C ARG A 140 0.44 -10.05 11.92
N ARG A 141 -0.79 -10.45 12.26
CA ARG A 141 -1.65 -9.69 13.16
C ARG A 141 -1.06 -9.60 14.57
N LEU A 142 -0.44 -10.67 15.07
CA LEU A 142 0.30 -10.63 16.33
C LEU A 142 1.46 -9.63 16.29
N ASN A 143 2.25 -9.63 15.22
CA ASN A 143 3.35 -8.67 15.04
C ASN A 143 2.84 -7.21 15.07
N ILE A 144 1.69 -6.94 14.44
CA ILE A 144 1.05 -5.62 14.49
C ILE A 144 0.62 -5.30 15.93
N ALA A 145 -0.07 -6.23 16.61
CA ALA A 145 -0.52 -6.01 17.98
C ALA A 145 0.64 -5.65 18.92
N CYS A 146 1.78 -6.35 18.81
CA CYS A 146 2.98 -6.03 19.58
C CYS A 146 3.49 -4.60 19.33
N GLY A 147 3.48 -4.16 18.05
CA GLY A 147 3.97 -2.82 17.69
C GLY A 147 3.04 -1.67 18.09
N ILE A 148 1.75 -1.94 18.37
CA ILE A 148 0.76 -0.90 18.68
C ILE A 148 0.23 -0.94 20.12
N ALA A 149 0.57 -1.97 20.90
CA ALA A 149 -0.01 -2.20 22.23
C ALA A 149 0.16 -1.02 23.20
N HIS A 150 1.25 -0.27 23.09
CA HIS A 150 1.51 0.92 23.91
C HIS A 150 0.76 2.19 23.42
N LYS A 151 -0.17 2.05 22.46
CA LYS A 151 -0.97 3.14 21.86
C LYS A 151 -0.12 4.29 21.31
N PRO A 152 0.79 4.01 20.37
CA PRO A 152 1.66 5.01 19.76
C PRO A 152 0.85 6.07 19.00
N LYS A 153 1.37 7.30 18.95
CA LYS A 153 0.80 8.41 18.18
C LYS A 153 1.25 8.43 16.71
N LEU A 154 2.34 7.71 16.41
CA LEU A 154 2.88 7.56 15.07
C LEU A 154 3.22 6.09 14.84
N ILE A 155 2.77 5.55 13.71
CA ILE A 155 2.95 4.14 13.39
C ILE A 155 3.59 4.02 12.01
N PHE A 156 4.66 3.22 11.93
CA PHE A 156 5.30 2.81 10.69
C PHE A 156 4.92 1.37 10.40
N LEU A 157 4.39 1.12 9.21
CA LEU A 157 4.02 -0.20 8.72
C LEU A 157 4.78 -0.47 7.41
N ASP A 158 5.77 -1.35 7.47
CA ASP A 158 6.58 -1.70 6.29
C ASP A 158 6.05 -2.99 5.67
N GLU A 159 5.30 -2.85 4.57
CA GLU A 159 4.67 -3.93 3.80
C GLU A 159 3.90 -4.95 4.67
N PRO A 160 2.93 -4.51 5.49
CA PRO A 160 2.33 -5.35 6.54
C PRO A 160 1.45 -6.49 6.01
N THR A 161 1.14 -6.54 4.73
CA THR A 161 0.20 -7.50 4.11
C THR A 161 0.87 -8.47 3.13
N VAL A 162 2.20 -8.38 2.98
CA VAL A 162 2.96 -9.27 2.11
C VAL A 162 2.84 -10.71 2.59
N ALA A 163 2.56 -11.62 1.64
CA ALA A 163 2.37 -13.06 1.88
C ALA A 163 1.22 -13.42 2.86
N VAL A 164 0.22 -12.53 2.96
CA VAL A 164 -0.96 -12.72 3.81
C VAL A 164 -2.16 -13.06 2.94
N ASP A 165 -3.00 -13.99 3.41
CA ASP A 165 -4.24 -14.36 2.73
C ASP A 165 -5.24 -13.18 2.64
N PRO A 166 -6.20 -13.20 1.69
CA PRO A 166 -7.11 -12.06 1.47
C PRO A 166 -7.95 -11.69 2.70
N GLN A 167 -8.38 -12.65 3.52
CA GLN A 167 -9.17 -12.38 4.72
C GLN A 167 -8.33 -11.67 5.78
N SER A 168 -7.14 -12.20 6.05
CA SER A 168 -6.21 -11.58 7.00
C SER A 168 -5.74 -10.20 6.52
N ARG A 169 -5.55 -10.01 5.20
CA ARG A 169 -5.25 -8.70 4.61
C ARG A 169 -6.34 -7.68 4.93
N ASN A 170 -7.61 -8.02 4.70
CA ASN A 170 -8.74 -7.13 4.99
C ASN A 170 -8.78 -6.75 6.48
N ASN A 171 -8.58 -7.71 7.38
CA ASN A 171 -8.55 -7.45 8.82
C ASN A 171 -7.42 -6.50 9.21
N ILE A 172 -6.23 -6.64 8.60
CA ILE A 172 -5.10 -5.73 8.82
C ILE A 172 -5.45 -4.32 8.35
N LEU A 173 -5.97 -4.17 7.13
CA LEU A 173 -6.35 -2.86 6.59
C LEU A 173 -7.42 -2.17 7.44
N GLU A 174 -8.41 -2.92 7.93
CA GLU A 174 -9.43 -2.40 8.84
C GLU A 174 -8.82 -1.94 10.17
N SER A 175 -7.93 -2.75 10.76
CA SER A 175 -7.21 -2.37 11.99
C SER A 175 -6.41 -1.07 11.81
N VAL A 176 -5.72 -0.93 10.68
CA VAL A 176 -4.96 0.30 10.35
C VAL A 176 -5.88 1.52 10.22
N LYS A 177 -7.03 1.38 9.53
CA LYS A 177 -8.03 2.45 9.47
C LYS A 177 -8.54 2.87 10.86
N ASN A 178 -8.78 1.91 11.74
CA ASN A 178 -9.24 2.18 13.09
C ASN A 178 -8.18 2.90 13.92
N LEU A 179 -6.89 2.57 13.77
CA LEU A 179 -5.79 3.28 14.42
C LEU A 179 -5.73 4.75 14.00
N ALA A 180 -5.85 5.05 12.70
CA ALA A 180 -5.87 6.42 12.19
C ALA A 180 -7.09 7.20 12.67
N LYS A 181 -8.29 6.60 12.65
CA LYS A 181 -9.50 7.21 13.21
C LYS A 181 -9.38 7.56 14.69
N ASN A 182 -8.57 6.81 15.44
CA ASN A 182 -8.24 7.08 16.84
C ASN A 182 -7.12 8.12 17.02
N GLY A 183 -6.69 8.77 15.93
CA GLY A 183 -5.75 9.90 15.93
C GLY A 183 -4.29 9.53 15.68
N ALA A 184 -3.94 8.27 15.46
CA ALA A 184 -2.57 7.91 15.11
C ALA A 184 -2.23 8.40 13.69
N ALA A 185 -1.06 9.02 13.52
CA ALA A 185 -0.46 9.25 12.21
C ALA A 185 0.18 7.95 11.71
N ILE A 186 0.02 7.62 10.43
CA ILE A 186 0.49 6.35 9.90
C ILE A 186 1.33 6.59 8.63
N LEU A 187 2.52 6.02 8.60
CA LEU A 187 3.31 5.86 7.37
C LEU A 187 3.23 4.39 6.95
N TYR A 188 2.54 4.15 5.84
CA TYR A 188 2.25 2.81 5.31
C TYR A 188 3.01 2.57 4.02
N THR A 189 3.86 1.54 3.97
CA THR A 189 4.51 1.18 2.71
C THR A 189 3.83 -0.02 2.08
N THR A 190 3.69 -0.01 0.79
CA THR A 190 3.16 -1.12 0.00
C THR A 190 3.65 -1.04 -1.45
N HIS A 191 3.61 -2.17 -2.14
CA HIS A 191 3.68 -2.23 -3.59
C HIS A 191 2.32 -2.60 -4.20
N TYR A 192 1.28 -2.85 -3.36
CA TYR A 192 -0.09 -3.10 -3.81
C TYR A 192 -0.87 -1.79 -3.93
N MET A 193 -1.20 -1.42 -5.15
CA MET A 193 -1.89 -0.15 -5.44
C MET A 193 -3.30 -0.09 -4.85
N GLU A 194 -4.01 -1.21 -4.89
CA GLU A 194 -5.35 -1.36 -4.33
C GLU A 194 -5.37 -1.03 -2.82
N GLU A 195 -4.34 -1.45 -2.08
CA GLU A 195 -4.23 -1.11 -0.65
C GLU A 195 -4.03 0.39 -0.44
N ALA A 196 -3.14 1.00 -1.24
CA ALA A 196 -2.90 2.43 -1.16
C ALA A 196 -4.18 3.23 -1.47
N GLU A 197 -4.93 2.82 -2.51
CA GLU A 197 -6.20 3.44 -2.88
C GLU A 197 -7.28 3.30 -1.80
N MET A 198 -7.35 2.13 -1.17
CA MET A 198 -8.38 1.85 -0.16
C MET A 198 -8.09 2.47 1.20
N LEU A 199 -6.81 2.65 1.53
CA LEU A 199 -6.36 2.94 2.88
C LEU A 199 -5.87 4.37 3.07
N CYS A 200 -5.08 4.89 2.10
CA CYS A 200 -4.29 6.09 2.30
C CYS A 200 -5.06 7.37 1.96
N ASP A 201 -4.96 8.37 2.84
CA ASP A 201 -5.48 9.73 2.57
C ASP A 201 -4.64 10.43 1.52
N LYS A 202 -3.33 10.16 1.53
CA LYS A 202 -2.35 10.70 0.61
C LYS A 202 -1.35 9.62 0.22
N ILE A 203 -0.88 9.65 -1.01
CA ILE A 203 0.03 8.65 -1.56
C ILE A 203 1.22 9.36 -2.18
N ILE A 204 2.40 8.86 -1.88
CA ILE A 204 3.66 9.21 -2.54
C ILE A 204 4.08 8.01 -3.37
N ILE A 205 4.28 8.22 -4.66
CA ILE A 205 4.82 7.19 -5.56
C ILE A 205 6.34 7.34 -5.62
N LEU A 206 7.05 6.29 -5.20
CA LEU A 206 8.50 6.22 -5.20
C LEU A 206 9.01 5.32 -6.34
N ASP A 207 9.96 5.81 -7.13
CA ASP A 207 10.75 5.00 -8.04
C ASP A 207 12.22 5.41 -7.95
N LYS A 208 13.13 4.41 -7.85
CA LYS A 208 14.58 4.60 -7.80
C LYS A 208 15.04 5.66 -6.80
N GLY A 209 14.41 5.66 -5.62
CA GLY A 209 14.73 6.58 -4.53
C GLY A 209 14.13 7.98 -4.65
N LYS A 210 13.36 8.28 -5.70
CA LYS A 210 12.76 9.60 -5.94
C LYS A 210 11.25 9.58 -5.80
N ILE A 211 10.68 10.68 -5.34
CA ILE A 211 9.24 10.93 -5.44
C ILE A 211 8.94 11.30 -6.90
N ILE A 212 8.12 10.49 -7.57
CA ILE A 212 7.71 10.76 -8.96
C ILE A 212 6.32 11.39 -9.04
N ALA A 213 5.46 11.14 -8.03
CA ALA A 213 4.18 11.80 -7.88
C ALA A 213 3.74 11.77 -6.42
N GLU A 214 2.88 12.71 -6.03
CA GLU A 214 2.32 12.84 -4.69
C GLU A 214 0.92 13.46 -4.78
N GLY A 215 -0.05 12.90 -4.04
CA GLY A 215 -1.43 13.40 -4.01
C GLY A 215 -2.40 12.41 -3.40
N THR A 216 -3.68 12.73 -3.39
CA THR A 216 -4.76 11.79 -3.15
C THR A 216 -4.86 10.80 -4.30
N SER A 217 -5.55 9.67 -4.11
CA SER A 217 -5.78 8.70 -5.19
C SER A 217 -6.39 9.35 -6.44
N ASP A 218 -7.38 10.23 -6.27
CA ASP A 218 -8.05 10.91 -7.38
C ASP A 218 -7.13 11.92 -8.08
N GLU A 219 -6.33 12.68 -7.33
CA GLU A 219 -5.34 13.60 -7.88
C GLU A 219 -4.30 12.84 -8.72
N LEU A 220 -3.78 11.73 -8.22
CA LEU A 220 -2.82 10.91 -8.94
C LEU A 220 -3.42 10.29 -10.21
N LYS A 221 -4.65 9.77 -10.14
CA LYS A 221 -5.36 9.24 -11.33
C LYS A 221 -5.64 10.31 -12.38
N SER A 222 -5.72 11.58 -11.97
CA SER A 222 -5.87 12.68 -12.93
C SER A 222 -4.61 13.02 -13.72
N LEU A 223 -3.44 12.49 -13.31
CA LEU A 223 -2.17 12.67 -14.02
C LEU A 223 -2.10 11.86 -15.31
N THR A 224 -2.86 10.77 -15.43
CA THR A 224 -2.93 10.00 -16.67
C THR A 224 -3.87 10.62 -17.68
N ASN A 225 -3.57 10.45 -18.98
CA ASN A 225 -4.46 10.82 -20.07
C ASN A 225 -5.60 9.82 -20.27
N ILE A 226 -5.52 8.66 -19.63
CA ILE A 226 -6.56 7.62 -19.67
C ILE A 226 -7.77 8.09 -18.87
N GLU A 227 -8.95 8.04 -19.47
CA GLU A 227 -10.23 8.34 -18.79
C GLU A 227 -10.99 7.07 -18.43
N GLU A 228 -10.94 6.08 -19.34
CA GLU A 228 -11.73 4.87 -19.25
C GLU A 228 -11.01 3.70 -19.91
N LYS A 229 -11.09 2.52 -19.30
CA LYS A 229 -10.69 1.25 -19.88
C LYS A 229 -11.90 0.36 -20.06
N ILE A 230 -12.06 -0.21 -21.26
CA ILE A 230 -13.15 -1.13 -21.53
C ILE A 230 -12.57 -2.47 -21.92
N THR A 231 -12.94 -3.49 -21.16
CA THR A 231 -12.57 -4.88 -21.40
C THR A 231 -13.77 -5.63 -21.95
N ILE A 232 -13.58 -6.34 -23.07
CA ILE A 232 -14.61 -7.16 -23.72
C ILE A 232 -14.11 -8.59 -23.83
N GLU A 233 -14.89 -9.53 -23.29
CA GLU A 233 -14.66 -10.96 -23.51
C GLU A 233 -15.41 -11.37 -24.79
N SER A 234 -14.66 -11.85 -25.81
CA SER A 234 -15.21 -12.29 -27.10
C SER A 234 -14.23 -13.23 -27.80
N GLU A 235 -14.68 -14.44 -28.11
CA GLU A 235 -13.80 -15.51 -28.64
C GLU A 235 -13.22 -15.25 -30.02
N ASN A 236 -13.89 -14.47 -30.88
CA ASN A 236 -13.49 -14.31 -32.29
C ASN A 236 -13.67 -12.87 -32.77
N ILE A 237 -12.67 -12.01 -32.54
CA ILE A 237 -12.64 -10.67 -33.13
C ILE A 237 -11.58 -10.66 -34.24
N GLU A 238 -12.06 -10.42 -35.46
CA GLU A 238 -11.17 -10.33 -36.63
C GLU A 238 -10.25 -9.11 -36.55
N ASN A 239 -9.02 -9.23 -37.03
CA ASN A 239 -8.06 -8.12 -37.09
C ASN A 239 -8.62 -6.86 -37.80
N LYS A 240 -9.46 -7.03 -38.82
CA LYS A 240 -10.14 -5.92 -39.49
C LYS A 240 -11.06 -5.14 -38.56
N THR A 241 -11.66 -5.81 -37.60
CA THR A 241 -12.54 -5.19 -36.62
C THR A 241 -11.70 -4.43 -35.57
N ILE A 242 -10.58 -5.00 -35.12
CA ILE A 242 -9.66 -4.33 -34.25
C ILE A 242 -9.16 -3.02 -34.86
N GLU A 243 -8.78 -3.05 -36.15
CA GLU A 243 -8.33 -1.85 -36.87
C GLU A 243 -9.45 -0.79 -37.05
N LYS A 244 -10.72 -1.20 -37.08
CA LYS A 244 -11.84 -0.25 -37.06
C LYS A 244 -12.06 0.34 -35.67
N ILE A 245 -11.93 -0.47 -34.62
CA ILE A 245 -12.06 -0.01 -33.22
C ILE A 245 -10.95 1.01 -32.88
N LYS A 246 -9.71 0.78 -33.33
CA LYS A 246 -8.61 1.75 -33.21
C LYS A 246 -8.92 3.13 -33.83
N LYS A 247 -9.84 3.19 -34.77
CA LYS A 247 -10.22 4.44 -35.42
C LYS A 247 -11.43 5.12 -34.77
N LEU A 248 -12.02 4.52 -33.75
CA LEU A 248 -13.11 5.16 -33.00
C LEU A 248 -12.57 6.39 -32.27
N LYS A 249 -13.47 7.33 -32.02
CA LYS A 249 -13.15 8.57 -31.34
C LYS A 249 -12.63 8.27 -29.91
N ASN A 250 -11.61 8.98 -29.47
CA ASN A 250 -10.99 8.91 -28.15
C ASN A 250 -10.29 7.56 -27.82
N VAL A 251 -10.21 6.63 -28.75
CA VAL A 251 -9.44 5.39 -28.56
C VAL A 251 -7.95 5.72 -28.63
N GLU A 252 -7.22 5.39 -27.57
CA GLU A 252 -5.76 5.53 -27.49
C GLU A 252 -5.08 4.24 -27.88
N GLU A 253 -5.49 3.14 -27.26
CA GLU A 253 -4.88 1.83 -27.48
C GLU A 253 -5.93 0.72 -27.54
N VAL A 254 -5.64 -0.31 -28.35
CA VAL A 254 -6.46 -1.52 -28.44
C VAL A 254 -5.56 -2.73 -28.46
N THR A 255 -5.75 -3.61 -27.48
CA THR A 255 -5.03 -4.89 -27.35
C THR A 255 -6.05 -6.03 -27.38
N TYR A 256 -5.77 -7.07 -28.19
CA TYR A 256 -6.58 -8.29 -28.21
C TYR A 256 -5.71 -9.50 -27.96
N LEU A 257 -5.98 -10.22 -26.89
CA LEU A 257 -5.23 -11.40 -26.48
C LEU A 257 -6.15 -12.44 -25.82
N ASN A 258 -6.05 -13.70 -26.24
CA ASN A 258 -6.75 -14.83 -25.63
C ASN A 258 -8.28 -14.61 -25.45
N GLY A 259 -8.96 -14.07 -26.45
CA GLY A 259 -10.40 -13.82 -26.37
C GLY A 259 -10.79 -12.57 -25.57
N THR A 260 -9.83 -11.78 -25.11
CA THR A 260 -10.06 -10.54 -24.37
C THR A 260 -9.59 -9.35 -25.19
N LEU A 261 -10.49 -8.41 -25.45
CA LEU A 261 -10.20 -7.12 -26.06
C LEU A 261 -10.15 -6.04 -24.98
N LEU A 262 -9.02 -5.40 -24.83
CA LEU A 262 -8.83 -4.24 -23.96
C LEU A 262 -8.73 -2.99 -24.82
N ILE A 263 -9.54 -1.99 -24.50
CA ILE A 263 -9.58 -0.70 -25.17
C ILE A 263 -9.36 0.39 -24.15
N THR A 264 -8.34 1.20 -24.37
CA THR A 264 -8.02 2.36 -23.54
C THR A 264 -8.51 3.62 -24.24
N TYR A 265 -9.27 4.44 -23.51
CA TYR A 265 -9.82 5.70 -24.01
C TYR A 265 -9.17 6.89 -23.32
N THR A 266 -8.87 7.90 -24.10
CA THR A 266 -8.57 9.24 -23.60
C THR A 266 -9.86 9.95 -23.19
N LYS A 267 -9.73 11.17 -22.63
CA LYS A 267 -10.87 11.98 -22.15
C LYS A 267 -11.99 12.06 -23.21
N GLY A 268 -13.18 11.61 -22.82
CA GLY A 268 -14.37 11.63 -23.66
C GLY A 268 -15.60 11.22 -22.90
N LYS A 269 -16.77 11.64 -23.39
CA LYS A 269 -18.06 11.22 -22.82
C LYS A 269 -18.65 10.14 -23.72
N ASN A 270 -19.32 9.13 -23.11
CA ASN A 270 -20.07 8.08 -23.81
C ASN A 270 -19.22 7.04 -24.58
N ASN A 271 -17.93 6.88 -24.29
CA ASN A 271 -17.07 5.92 -24.99
C ASN A 271 -17.67 4.49 -24.99
N LEU A 272 -18.20 4.04 -23.84
CA LEU A 272 -18.86 2.73 -23.74
C LEU A 272 -20.10 2.62 -24.63
N VAL A 273 -20.92 3.68 -24.72
CA VAL A 273 -22.12 3.69 -25.54
C VAL A 273 -21.76 3.60 -27.03
N ASP A 274 -20.82 4.44 -27.48
CA ASP A 274 -20.33 4.47 -28.85
C ASP A 274 -19.72 3.10 -29.24
N LEU A 275 -19.01 2.47 -28.34
CA LEU A 275 -18.45 1.13 -28.54
C LEU A 275 -19.54 0.06 -28.67
N ILE A 276 -20.55 0.07 -27.81
CA ILE A 276 -21.66 -0.88 -27.85
C ILE A 276 -22.43 -0.72 -29.18
N GLU A 277 -22.67 0.50 -29.61
CA GLU A 277 -23.33 0.78 -30.91
C GLU A 277 -22.50 0.25 -32.09
N PHE A 278 -21.17 0.46 -32.05
CA PHE A 278 -20.25 -0.09 -33.04
C PHE A 278 -20.28 -1.62 -33.08
N LEU A 279 -20.23 -2.29 -31.91
CA LEU A 279 -20.28 -3.75 -31.80
C LEU A 279 -21.60 -4.30 -32.42
N LYS A 280 -22.73 -3.68 -32.08
CA LYS A 280 -24.04 -4.05 -32.62
C LYS A 280 -24.10 -3.88 -34.14
N ALA A 281 -23.62 -2.74 -34.67
CA ALA A 281 -23.64 -2.45 -36.11
C ALA A 281 -22.78 -3.44 -36.91
N ASN A 282 -21.67 -3.92 -36.32
CA ASN A 282 -20.78 -4.91 -36.96
C ASN A 282 -21.13 -6.37 -36.58
N LYS A 283 -22.27 -6.61 -35.89
CA LYS A 283 -22.76 -7.94 -35.47
C LYS A 283 -21.70 -8.74 -34.63
N ILE A 284 -20.89 -8.06 -33.83
CA ILE A 284 -19.89 -8.69 -33.01
C ILE A 284 -20.57 -9.22 -31.74
N ARG A 285 -20.39 -10.50 -31.49
CA ARG A 285 -20.88 -11.15 -30.27
C ARG A 285 -19.83 -10.98 -29.16
N TYR A 286 -20.28 -10.75 -27.95
CA TYR A 286 -19.46 -10.67 -26.78
C TYR A 286 -20.19 -11.30 -25.59
N ASP A 287 -19.42 -11.84 -24.65
CA ASP A 287 -19.96 -12.48 -23.45
C ASP A 287 -20.08 -11.48 -22.31
N LYS A 288 -19.05 -10.67 -22.09
CA LYS A 288 -19.03 -9.67 -21.02
C LYS A 288 -18.35 -8.38 -21.49
N ILE A 289 -18.81 -7.27 -20.91
CA ILE A 289 -18.18 -5.96 -21.04
C ILE A 289 -17.98 -5.40 -19.63
N PHE A 290 -16.76 -4.93 -19.36
CA PHE A 290 -16.40 -4.21 -18.15
C PHE A 290 -15.88 -2.84 -18.55
N SER A 291 -16.36 -1.80 -17.85
CA SER A 291 -15.82 -0.45 -17.97
C SER A 291 -15.31 -0.03 -16.62
N GLU A 292 -14.09 0.44 -16.57
CA GLU A 292 -13.42 0.86 -15.35
C GLU A 292 -12.64 2.17 -15.55
N ARG A 293 -12.48 2.91 -14.46
CA ARG A 293 -11.64 4.10 -14.44
C ARG A 293 -10.16 3.71 -14.33
N PRO A 294 -9.23 4.60 -14.70
CA PRO A 294 -7.82 4.34 -14.54
C PRO A 294 -7.48 4.06 -13.06
N THR A 295 -6.54 3.18 -12.86
CA THR A 295 -5.99 2.78 -11.56
C THR A 295 -4.66 3.48 -11.28
N LEU A 296 -4.15 3.40 -10.05
CA LEU A 296 -2.78 3.87 -9.76
C LEU A 296 -1.72 3.10 -10.55
N ASN A 297 -2.03 1.87 -10.99
CA ASN A 297 -1.11 1.11 -11.86
C ASN A 297 -0.93 1.79 -13.21
N ASP A 298 -2.00 2.34 -13.76
CA ASP A 298 -1.94 3.07 -15.02
C ASP A 298 -1.12 4.36 -14.89
N VAL A 299 -1.30 5.06 -13.78
CA VAL A 299 -0.49 6.24 -13.44
C VAL A 299 0.99 5.87 -13.33
N PHE A 300 1.29 4.79 -12.60
CA PHE A 300 2.68 4.35 -12.43
C PHE A 300 3.32 3.94 -13.77
N LEU A 301 2.59 3.18 -14.59
CA LEU A 301 3.04 2.76 -15.91
C LEU A 301 3.34 3.97 -16.81
N GLU A 302 2.44 4.96 -16.85
CA GLU A 302 2.61 6.17 -17.67
C GLU A 302 3.81 7.00 -17.20
N LEU A 303 4.00 7.16 -15.88
CA LEU A 303 5.09 7.95 -15.30
C LEU A 303 6.47 7.26 -15.41
N THR A 304 6.53 5.94 -15.39
CA THR A 304 7.81 5.20 -15.35
C THR A 304 8.14 4.44 -16.63
N GLY A 305 7.16 4.26 -17.51
CA GLY A 305 7.27 3.40 -18.70
C GLY A 305 7.42 1.92 -18.37
N LYS A 306 7.08 1.49 -17.15
CA LYS A 306 7.25 0.10 -16.68
C LYS A 306 6.07 -0.29 -15.80
N GLU A 307 5.57 -1.51 -15.98
CA GLU A 307 4.66 -2.11 -15.00
C GLU A 307 5.40 -2.38 -13.68
N LEU A 308 4.68 -2.32 -12.56
CA LEU A 308 5.16 -2.87 -11.30
C LEU A 308 5.36 -4.38 -11.49
N ARG A 309 6.59 -4.85 -11.37
CA ARG A 309 7.01 -6.21 -11.76
C ARG A 309 6.43 -7.36 -10.93
N ASP A 310 5.60 -7.09 -9.93
CA ASP A 310 5.08 -8.10 -8.99
C ASP A 310 3.57 -8.35 -9.14
N TRP A 311 2.97 -8.04 -10.29
CA TRP A 311 1.64 -8.55 -10.59
C TRP A 311 1.75 -10.04 -10.94
N CYS A 312 1.35 -10.89 -10.02
CA CYS A 312 0.81 -12.19 -10.42
C CYS A 312 -0.30 -11.91 -11.43
N LEU A 313 -0.04 -12.18 -12.69
CA LEU A 313 -1.10 -12.44 -13.67
C LEU A 313 -2.15 -13.29 -12.97
N PRO A 314 -3.46 -12.97 -13.05
CA PRO A 314 -4.46 -13.88 -12.56
C PRO A 314 -4.11 -15.23 -13.16
N ILE A 315 -4.06 -16.26 -12.30
CA ILE A 315 -3.76 -17.64 -12.67
C ILE A 315 -4.81 -18.09 -13.71
N ILE A 316 -4.53 -17.82 -14.96
CA ILE A 316 -5.18 -18.43 -16.13
C ILE A 316 -4.03 -18.94 -16.99
N LEU A 317 -3.27 -19.89 -16.49
CA LEU A 317 -2.41 -20.76 -17.28
C LEU A 317 -1.85 -21.84 -16.37
N ASN A 318 -2.67 -22.88 -16.11
CA ASN A 318 -2.20 -24.27 -16.04
C ASN A 318 -3.38 -25.20 -15.75
N THR A 319 -4.11 -25.54 -16.81
CA THR A 319 -4.71 -26.84 -16.97
C THR A 319 -4.53 -27.21 -18.44
N LEU A 320 -3.43 -27.85 -18.72
CA LEU A 320 -3.23 -28.85 -19.75
C LEU A 320 -2.41 -29.97 -19.15
#